data_b30f0a6a2e045ef55ddf5a8619695ac3
#
_entry.id   b30f0a6a2e045ef55ddf5a8619695ac3
#
_cell.length_a   1.000
_cell.length_b   1.000
_cell.length_c   1.000
_cell.angle_alpha   90.00
_cell.angle_beta   90.00
_cell.angle_gamma   90.00
#
_symmetry.space_group_name_H-M   'P 1'
#
loop_
_entity.id
_entity.type
_entity.pdbx_description
1 polymer ?
#
loop_
_entity_poly.entity_id
_entity_poly.type
_entity_poly.pdbx_seq_one_letter_code
_entity_poly.pdbx_strand_id
1 'polypeptide(L)'
;MADWLPTHYTQPIVDNFPSDGDKIINIVQALWRLPEKNDELLTLTDWQKWLIRAVLERYPDDYDDPSKAGRLRYKQVVISMPRKNGKSLIGALFALYGMLLHEPAPEVISVAASADQAKIVYRRLKHQVDSSELLGHFFTRSTEHRGLYTKDEQGIYKVVAANAATVQGLHPSLVVFDELHVAKEDVWTAMALGSATRQDGLTIGITTAGDDTSDLLKNLYDRGARAVEGQEDLERFGFFCWEAPKGCALDDELSIRMANPQLASGILSWEAVKNELATMPEPDARRYRLNQFVSSMNAWIPVGAWVNLPNGRPNTPQVFAIERTPGWEYCSIVTAEVQENGNTATELVASFNNTNLDEVIAACMKLAKYGKPFVMDSATMSDLGLALKHKGLRVQMTSIKDLIHASNNAYSRIIKKELIHPKDDIVSMQMQRAVRKNSGESWRIARKDSGTEIDAAIATVLAIWFVETQAKPQQMVF
;
A
#
# COMPACT_ATOMS: atom_id res chain seq x y z
N MET A 1 -2.39 -30.82 2.34
CA MET A 1 -1.81 -29.71 3.11
C MET A 1 -2.82 -29.32 4.17
N ALA A 2 -2.39 -28.83 5.32
CA ALA A 2 -3.32 -28.37 6.34
C ALA A 2 -4.05 -27.11 5.85
N ASP A 3 -5.36 -27.04 6.05
CA ASP A 3 -6.23 -25.98 5.53
C ASP A 3 -5.93 -24.59 6.10
N TRP A 4 -5.05 -24.49 7.10
CA TRP A 4 -4.66 -23.25 7.76
C TRP A 4 -3.30 -22.70 7.31
N LEU A 5 -2.57 -23.38 6.41
CA LEU A 5 -1.30 -22.86 5.87
C LEU A 5 -1.54 -21.62 5.00
N PRO A 6 -0.54 -20.71 4.88
CA PRO A 6 -0.64 -19.60 3.93
C PRO A 6 -0.81 -20.12 2.51
N THR A 7 -1.55 -19.40 1.69
CA THR A 7 -1.71 -19.73 0.27
C THR A 7 -0.44 -19.42 -0.53
N HIS A 8 0.34 -18.46 -0.07
CA HIS A 8 1.64 -18.09 -0.63
C HIS A 8 2.64 -17.89 0.51
N TYR A 9 3.74 -18.64 0.50
CA TYR A 9 4.78 -18.47 1.51
C TYR A 9 6.16 -18.91 1.03
N THR A 10 7.19 -18.23 1.55
CA THR A 10 8.59 -18.59 1.33
C THR A 10 8.88 -19.94 1.99
N GLN A 11 9.34 -20.92 1.19
CA GLN A 11 9.65 -22.25 1.68
C GLN A 11 10.84 -22.21 2.63
N PRO A 12 10.87 -23.07 3.67
CA PRO A 12 12.03 -23.18 4.54
C PRO A 12 13.26 -23.68 3.77
N ILE A 13 14.46 -23.37 4.29
CA ILE A 13 15.73 -23.83 3.67
C ILE A 13 15.87 -25.34 3.76
N VAL A 14 15.45 -25.91 4.88
CA VAL A 14 15.46 -27.35 5.14
C VAL A 14 14.16 -27.78 5.82
N ASP A 15 13.74 -29.01 5.63
CA ASP A 15 12.46 -29.53 6.17
C ASP A 15 12.31 -29.37 7.68
N ASN A 16 13.36 -29.64 8.45
CA ASN A 16 13.40 -29.50 9.91
C ASN A 16 14.29 -28.32 10.32
N PHE A 17 13.94 -27.14 9.87
CA PHE A 17 14.73 -25.94 10.13
C PHE A 17 14.82 -25.58 11.62
N PRO A 18 16.00 -25.13 12.10
CA PRO A 18 16.13 -24.54 13.42
C PRO A 18 15.33 -23.23 13.53
N SER A 19 14.74 -22.97 14.69
CA SER A 19 13.96 -21.74 14.90
C SER A 19 13.99 -21.29 16.35
N ASP A 20 14.08 -19.99 16.56
CA ASP A 20 13.83 -19.39 17.88
C ASP A 20 12.34 -19.41 18.25
N GLY A 21 11.47 -19.71 17.28
CA GLY A 21 10.03 -19.82 17.48
C GLY A 21 9.64 -20.80 18.57
N ASP A 22 10.34 -21.92 18.71
CA ASP A 22 10.03 -22.92 19.74
C ASP A 22 10.21 -22.36 21.16
N LYS A 23 11.24 -21.54 21.39
CA LYS A 23 11.50 -20.91 22.69
C LYS A 23 10.40 -19.90 23.04
N ILE A 24 10.07 -19.00 22.12
CA ILE A 24 9.06 -17.96 22.39
C ILE A 24 7.65 -18.56 22.52
N ILE A 25 7.30 -19.59 21.74
CA ILE A 25 6.03 -20.32 21.87
C ILE A 25 5.88 -20.89 23.28
N ASN A 26 6.90 -21.54 23.83
CA ASN A 26 6.87 -22.10 25.18
C ASN A 26 6.69 -21.00 26.25
N ILE A 27 7.43 -19.88 26.14
CA ILE A 27 7.31 -18.74 27.06
C ILE A 27 5.90 -18.17 27.01
N VAL A 28 5.38 -17.93 25.81
CA VAL A 28 4.07 -17.32 25.62
C VAL A 28 2.95 -18.21 26.17
N GLN A 29 2.96 -19.50 25.87
CA GLN A 29 1.93 -20.42 26.40
C GLN A 29 2.00 -20.60 27.92
N ALA A 30 3.18 -20.39 28.51
CA ALA A 30 3.34 -20.47 29.97
C ALA A 30 2.95 -19.17 30.70
N LEU A 31 3.10 -18.02 30.06
CA LEU A 31 3.04 -16.73 30.77
C LEU A 31 1.98 -15.74 30.23
N TRP A 32 1.61 -15.85 28.95
CA TRP A 32 0.73 -14.88 28.32
C TRP A 32 -0.73 -15.07 28.73
N ARG A 33 -1.33 -14.03 29.30
CA ARG A 33 -2.72 -14.03 29.77
C ARG A 33 -3.61 -13.24 28.83
N LEU A 34 -4.84 -13.68 28.69
CA LEU A 34 -5.89 -13.05 27.88
C LEU A 34 -6.89 -12.31 28.77
N PRO A 35 -6.78 -10.97 28.91
CA PRO A 35 -7.71 -10.19 29.75
C PRO A 35 -9.17 -10.36 29.35
N GLU A 36 -9.41 -10.49 28.03
CA GLU A 36 -10.73 -10.72 27.46
C GLU A 36 -11.33 -12.11 27.77
N LYS A 37 -10.53 -13.03 28.33
CA LYS A 37 -10.91 -14.37 28.76
C LYS A 37 -10.59 -14.62 30.24
N ASN A 38 -10.89 -13.66 31.10
CA ASN A 38 -10.66 -13.76 32.54
C ASN A 38 -9.22 -14.17 32.91
N ASP A 39 -8.24 -13.62 32.21
CA ASP A 39 -6.82 -13.92 32.40
C ASP A 39 -6.42 -15.42 32.20
N GLU A 40 -7.17 -16.16 31.40
CA GLU A 40 -6.75 -17.49 30.97
C GLU A 40 -5.43 -17.43 30.20
N LEU A 41 -4.62 -18.49 30.30
CA LEU A 41 -3.38 -18.62 29.53
C LEU A 41 -3.66 -18.76 28.04
N LEU A 42 -2.86 -18.10 27.23
CA LEU A 42 -2.95 -18.18 25.79
C LEU A 42 -2.56 -19.57 25.29
N THR A 43 -3.46 -20.22 24.58
CA THR A 43 -3.15 -21.42 23.78
C THR A 43 -3.03 -21.02 22.33
N LEU A 44 -1.83 -21.15 21.75
CA LEU A 44 -1.58 -20.88 20.35
C LEU A 44 -2.12 -22.02 19.49
N THR A 45 -2.78 -21.65 18.40
CA THR A 45 -3.21 -22.59 17.35
C THR A 45 -2.03 -23.07 16.52
N ASP A 46 -2.21 -24.17 15.75
CA ASP A 46 -1.14 -24.74 14.95
C ASP A 46 -0.61 -23.79 13.89
N TRP A 47 -1.49 -23.00 13.24
CA TRP A 47 -1.04 -22.00 12.27
C TRP A 47 -0.21 -20.89 12.92
N GLN A 48 -0.55 -20.46 14.15
CA GLN A 48 0.22 -19.44 14.87
C GLN A 48 1.61 -19.98 15.24
N LYS A 49 1.67 -21.20 15.77
CA LYS A 49 2.95 -21.87 16.08
C LYS A 49 3.80 -22.02 14.83
N TRP A 50 3.19 -22.49 13.74
CA TRP A 50 3.88 -22.63 12.47
C TRP A 50 4.41 -21.29 11.95
N LEU A 51 3.60 -20.22 11.95
CA LEU A 51 4.01 -18.90 11.50
C LEU A 51 5.17 -18.34 12.34
N ILE A 52 5.07 -18.45 13.68
CA ILE A 52 6.12 -17.97 14.57
C ILE A 52 7.43 -18.71 14.29
N ARG A 53 7.38 -20.05 14.13
CA ARG A 53 8.55 -20.84 13.77
C ARG A 53 9.13 -20.46 12.41
N ALA A 54 8.28 -20.31 11.40
CA ALA A 54 8.69 -19.96 10.05
C ALA A 54 9.34 -18.56 9.97
N VAL A 55 8.75 -17.56 10.62
CA VAL A 55 9.31 -16.18 10.65
C VAL A 55 10.66 -16.13 11.39
N LEU A 56 10.83 -16.95 12.44
CA LEU A 56 12.04 -16.99 13.26
C LEU A 56 12.96 -18.15 12.86
N GLU A 57 12.89 -18.59 11.61
CA GLU A 57 13.79 -19.60 11.03
C GLU A 57 15.24 -19.15 11.14
N ARG A 58 16.13 -20.09 11.52
CA ARG A 58 17.58 -19.90 11.50
C ARG A 58 18.22 -20.79 10.45
N TYR A 59 19.33 -20.34 9.92
CA TYR A 59 20.20 -21.24 9.16
C TYR A 59 20.74 -22.33 10.08
N PRO A 60 20.87 -23.58 9.60
CA PRO A 60 21.56 -24.62 10.33
C PRO A 60 22.96 -24.18 10.76
N ASP A 61 23.44 -24.70 11.88
CA ASP A 61 24.81 -24.39 12.37
C ASP A 61 25.93 -24.89 11.44
N ASP A 62 25.62 -25.93 10.63
CA ASP A 62 26.47 -26.51 9.61
C ASP A 62 26.17 -26.00 8.18
N TYR A 63 25.52 -24.86 8.05
CA TYR A 63 25.20 -24.28 6.76
C TYR A 63 26.46 -23.93 5.96
N ASP A 64 26.46 -24.18 4.64
CA ASP A 64 27.62 -24.04 3.75
C ASP A 64 28.28 -22.66 3.78
N ASP A 65 27.51 -21.61 4.03
CA ASP A 65 28.04 -20.25 4.24
C ASP A 65 28.21 -19.96 5.74
N PRO A 66 29.47 -19.95 6.26
CA PRO A 66 29.72 -19.72 7.69
C PRO A 66 29.26 -18.35 8.19
N SER A 67 29.09 -17.35 7.30
CA SER A 67 28.59 -16.02 7.68
C SER A 67 27.11 -16.02 8.01
N LYS A 68 26.37 -17.02 7.53
CA LYS A 68 24.94 -17.23 7.77
C LYS A 68 24.66 -18.29 8.85
N ALA A 69 25.55 -19.26 9.03
CA ALA A 69 25.36 -20.37 9.96
C ALA A 69 24.88 -19.90 11.35
N GLY A 70 23.80 -20.50 11.85
CA GLY A 70 23.17 -20.16 13.12
C GLY A 70 22.47 -18.80 13.18
N ARG A 71 22.45 -18.00 12.11
CA ARG A 71 21.82 -16.67 12.05
C ARG A 71 20.34 -16.77 11.72
N LEU A 72 19.57 -15.72 12.06
CA LEU A 72 18.24 -15.57 11.52
C LEU A 72 18.29 -15.49 9.99
N ARG A 73 17.45 -16.29 9.36
CA ARG A 73 17.36 -16.32 7.91
C ARG A 73 16.89 -14.98 7.35
N TYR A 74 15.77 -14.47 7.84
CA TYR A 74 15.14 -13.29 7.27
C TYR A 74 15.68 -11.99 7.85
N LYS A 75 15.81 -10.98 6.98
CA LYS A 75 16.03 -9.58 7.34
C LYS A 75 14.75 -8.77 7.24
N GLN A 76 13.86 -9.13 6.34
CA GLN A 76 12.57 -8.52 6.14
C GLN A 76 11.52 -9.62 6.00
N VAL A 77 10.38 -9.43 6.64
CA VAL A 77 9.24 -10.35 6.57
C VAL A 77 7.96 -9.57 6.34
N VAL A 78 7.12 -10.06 5.45
CA VAL A 78 5.75 -9.56 5.25
C VAL A 78 4.76 -10.66 5.60
N ILE A 79 3.85 -10.36 6.51
CA ILE A 79 2.76 -11.25 6.93
C ILE A 79 1.45 -10.59 6.54
N SER A 80 0.72 -11.18 5.62
CA SER A 80 -0.55 -10.66 5.16
C SER A 80 -1.70 -11.63 5.41
N MET A 81 -2.73 -11.15 6.09
CA MET A 81 -3.94 -11.92 6.39
C MET A 81 -5.15 -11.01 6.61
N PRO A 82 -6.38 -11.50 6.42
CA PRO A 82 -7.60 -10.72 6.63
C PRO A 82 -7.72 -10.13 8.04
N ARG A 83 -8.66 -9.22 8.21
CA ARG A 83 -9.00 -8.69 9.54
C ARG A 83 -9.52 -9.79 10.46
N LYS A 84 -9.37 -9.59 11.77
CA LYS A 84 -9.79 -10.52 12.86
C LYS A 84 -9.06 -11.88 12.87
N ASN A 85 -7.90 -11.97 12.23
CA ASN A 85 -7.03 -13.14 12.31
C ASN A 85 -5.89 -12.98 13.35
N GLY A 86 -6.01 -12.06 14.30
CA GLY A 86 -5.08 -11.98 15.44
C GLY A 86 -3.75 -11.26 15.14
N LYS A 87 -3.67 -10.42 14.08
CA LYS A 87 -2.46 -9.69 13.68
C LYS A 87 -1.74 -8.98 14.81
N SER A 88 -2.46 -8.17 15.58
CA SER A 88 -1.86 -7.40 16.68
C SER A 88 -1.36 -8.27 17.83
N LEU A 89 -1.94 -9.46 18.05
CA LEU A 89 -1.38 -10.44 18.99
C LEU A 89 -0.05 -10.96 18.47
N ILE A 90 0.01 -11.41 17.22
CA ILE A 90 1.24 -11.89 16.56
C ILE A 90 2.33 -10.81 16.62
N GLY A 91 2.01 -9.54 16.34
CA GLY A 91 2.95 -8.43 16.46
C GLY A 91 3.50 -8.25 17.90
N ALA A 92 2.64 -8.37 18.91
CA ALA A 92 3.06 -8.29 20.31
C ALA A 92 3.94 -9.49 20.73
N LEU A 93 3.69 -10.69 20.19
CA LEU A 93 4.54 -11.87 20.44
C LEU A 93 5.95 -11.68 19.84
N PHE A 94 6.06 -11.12 18.63
CA PHE A 94 7.36 -10.79 18.06
C PHE A 94 8.07 -9.68 18.84
N ALA A 95 7.35 -8.66 19.33
CA ALA A 95 7.93 -7.65 20.20
C ALA A 95 8.48 -8.25 21.52
N LEU A 96 7.74 -9.19 22.13
CA LEU A 96 8.23 -9.91 23.31
C LEU A 96 9.46 -10.77 22.98
N TYR A 97 9.47 -11.47 21.86
CA TYR A 97 10.65 -12.20 21.38
C TYR A 97 11.86 -11.27 21.25
N GLY A 98 11.68 -10.12 20.59
CA GLY A 98 12.72 -9.12 20.41
C GLY A 98 13.34 -8.65 21.72
N MET A 99 12.53 -8.49 22.75
CA MET A 99 12.97 -8.01 24.07
C MET A 99 13.63 -9.10 24.94
N LEU A 100 13.28 -10.38 24.77
CA LEU A 100 13.73 -11.44 25.66
C LEU A 100 14.82 -12.34 25.07
N LEU A 101 14.80 -12.60 23.77
CA LEU A 101 15.54 -13.72 23.15
C LEU A 101 16.40 -13.33 21.96
N HIS A 102 16.19 -12.15 21.38
CA HIS A 102 16.73 -11.84 20.06
C HIS A 102 18.21 -11.48 20.07
N GLU A 103 18.57 -10.39 20.73
CA GLU A 103 19.96 -9.88 20.83
C GLU A 103 20.21 -9.24 22.20
N PRO A 104 21.48 -9.15 22.65
CA PRO A 104 21.84 -8.32 23.79
C PRO A 104 21.52 -6.86 23.53
N ALA A 105 21.14 -6.12 24.56
CA ALA A 105 20.74 -4.71 24.48
C ALA A 105 19.72 -4.46 23.35
N PRO A 106 18.55 -5.12 23.39
CA PRO A 106 17.59 -5.04 22.29
C PRO A 106 16.96 -3.66 22.18
N GLU A 107 16.89 -3.13 20.96
CA GLU A 107 16.05 -1.98 20.62
C GLU A 107 14.91 -2.48 19.75
N VAL A 108 13.73 -2.65 20.35
CA VAL A 108 12.53 -3.13 19.67
C VAL A 108 11.58 -1.96 19.40
N ILE A 109 11.14 -1.83 18.16
CA ILE A 109 10.28 -0.72 17.74
C ILE A 109 9.01 -1.25 17.11
N SER A 110 7.85 -0.82 17.61
CA SER A 110 6.57 -0.96 16.90
C SER A 110 6.24 0.34 16.17
N VAL A 111 5.95 0.22 14.87
CA VAL A 111 5.57 1.32 14.00
C VAL A 111 4.12 1.14 13.58
N ALA A 112 3.29 2.16 13.74
CA ALA A 112 1.91 2.17 13.28
C ALA A 112 1.55 3.51 12.63
N ALA A 113 0.47 3.53 11.83
CA ALA A 113 0.01 4.71 11.13
C ALA A 113 -0.33 5.89 12.05
N SER A 114 -0.79 5.60 13.28
CA SER A 114 -1.03 6.62 14.31
C SER A 114 -0.45 6.18 15.66
N ALA A 115 -0.15 7.16 16.51
CA ALA A 115 0.30 6.91 17.88
C ALA A 115 -0.73 6.07 18.70
N ASP A 116 -2.02 6.22 18.42
CA ASP A 116 -3.06 5.49 19.14
C ASP A 116 -3.14 4.02 18.72
N GLN A 117 -2.94 3.70 17.45
CA GLN A 117 -2.84 2.31 16.99
C GLN A 117 -1.58 1.63 17.56
N ALA A 118 -0.47 2.34 17.55
CA ALA A 118 0.78 1.86 18.13
C ALA A 118 0.65 1.51 19.63
N LYS A 119 -0.15 2.28 20.38
CA LYS A 119 -0.44 2.01 21.79
C LYS A 119 -1.16 0.67 22.02
N ILE A 120 -1.91 0.17 21.03
CA ILE A 120 -2.63 -1.11 21.19
C ILE A 120 -1.65 -2.27 21.38
N VAL A 121 -0.62 -2.35 20.55
CA VAL A 121 0.42 -3.40 20.66
C VAL A 121 1.21 -3.22 21.97
N TYR A 122 1.59 -1.97 22.30
CA TYR A 122 2.27 -1.66 23.55
C TYR A 122 1.49 -2.09 24.77
N ARG A 123 0.20 -1.74 24.86
CA ARG A 123 -0.66 -2.08 26.02
C ARG A 123 -0.82 -3.58 26.20
N ARG A 124 -0.89 -4.34 25.10
CA ARG A 124 -0.92 -5.81 25.17
C ARG A 124 0.33 -6.37 25.83
N LEU A 125 1.52 -5.93 25.39
CA LEU A 125 2.77 -6.37 25.98
C LEU A 125 2.92 -5.87 27.42
N LYS A 126 2.59 -4.60 27.69
CA LYS A 126 2.64 -4.04 29.03
C LYS A 126 1.74 -4.79 30.01
N HIS A 127 0.54 -5.18 29.58
CA HIS A 127 -0.37 -5.98 30.42
C HIS A 127 0.29 -7.31 30.83
N GLN A 128 1.01 -7.98 29.91
CA GLN A 128 1.70 -9.23 30.25
C GLN A 128 2.81 -9.03 31.29
N VAL A 129 3.57 -7.94 31.15
CA VAL A 129 4.62 -7.57 32.11
C VAL A 129 4.05 -7.23 33.48
N ASP A 130 2.90 -6.52 33.52
CA ASP A 130 2.24 -6.14 34.78
C ASP A 130 1.54 -7.33 35.46
N SER A 131 1.05 -8.31 34.68
CA SER A 131 0.28 -9.46 35.18
C SER A 131 1.14 -10.67 35.52
N SER A 132 2.39 -10.73 35.08
CA SER A 132 3.31 -11.85 35.31
C SER A 132 4.46 -11.42 36.21
N GLU A 133 4.57 -12.03 37.37
CA GLU A 133 5.69 -11.82 38.28
C GLU A 133 7.02 -12.14 37.60
N LEU A 134 7.04 -13.21 36.80
CA LEU A 134 8.23 -13.65 36.10
C LEU A 134 8.68 -12.62 35.05
N LEU A 135 7.76 -12.12 34.21
CA LEU A 135 8.08 -11.05 33.25
C LEU A 135 8.41 -9.75 33.95
N GLY A 136 7.76 -9.42 35.05
CA GLY A 136 8.08 -8.25 35.89
C GLY A 136 9.50 -8.28 36.48
N HIS A 137 10.18 -9.46 36.51
CA HIS A 137 11.58 -9.55 36.88
C HIS A 137 12.54 -9.09 35.75
N PHE A 138 12.13 -9.16 34.52
CA PHE A 138 12.96 -8.75 33.37
C PHE A 138 12.79 -7.30 32.97
N PHE A 139 11.65 -6.69 33.31
CA PHE A 139 11.29 -5.35 32.83
C PHE A 139 11.07 -4.36 33.96
N THR A 140 11.38 -3.07 33.69
CA THR A 140 10.99 -1.96 34.55
C THR A 140 9.58 -1.48 34.17
N ARG A 141 8.79 -1.12 35.18
CA ARG A 141 7.51 -0.47 34.94
C ARG A 141 7.73 0.92 34.35
N SER A 142 7.24 1.15 33.12
CA SER A 142 7.36 2.42 32.44
C SER A 142 6.02 2.92 31.89
N THR A 143 5.97 4.19 31.50
CA THR A 143 4.81 4.82 30.86
C THR A 143 4.83 4.61 29.35
N GLU A 144 3.68 4.72 28.70
CA GLU A 144 3.56 4.62 27.23
C GLU A 144 4.52 5.54 26.46
N HIS A 145 4.82 6.73 27.00
CA HIS A 145 5.70 7.71 26.37
C HIS A 145 7.19 7.37 26.51
N ARG A 146 7.56 6.61 27.53
CA ARG A 146 8.98 6.26 27.77
C ARG A 146 9.36 4.92 27.19
N GLY A 147 8.39 4.06 26.85
CA GLY A 147 8.62 2.70 26.42
C GLY A 147 8.78 1.72 27.60
N LEU A 148 9.08 0.47 27.30
CA LEU A 148 9.34 -0.60 28.27
C LEU A 148 10.84 -0.90 28.24
N TYR A 149 11.52 -0.86 29.38
CA TYR A 149 12.96 -1.11 29.50
C TYR A 149 13.20 -2.47 30.14
N THR A 150 14.28 -3.11 29.77
CA THR A 150 14.88 -4.20 30.56
C THR A 150 15.37 -3.65 31.91
N LYS A 151 15.50 -4.50 32.95
CA LYS A 151 15.93 -4.02 34.30
C LYS A 151 17.34 -3.47 34.35
N ASP A 152 18.22 -3.95 33.47
CA ASP A 152 19.58 -3.44 33.29
C ASP A 152 19.63 -2.14 32.47
N GLU A 153 18.47 -1.64 32.02
CA GLU A 153 18.27 -0.45 31.18
C GLU A 153 19.00 -0.49 29.82
N GLN A 154 19.53 -1.65 29.41
CA GLN A 154 20.21 -1.79 28.13
C GLN A 154 19.25 -2.05 26.97
N GLY A 155 18.13 -2.71 27.25
CA GLY A 155 17.08 -3.00 26.25
C GLY A 155 15.90 -2.04 26.36
N ILE A 156 15.31 -1.71 25.22
CA ILE A 156 14.13 -0.83 25.15
C ILE A 156 13.13 -1.29 24.10
N TYR A 157 11.85 -1.27 24.48
CA TYR A 157 10.72 -1.37 23.54
C TYR A 157 10.01 -0.02 23.43
N LYS A 158 9.94 0.53 22.24
CA LYS A 158 9.29 1.81 21.93
C LYS A 158 8.19 1.65 20.88
N VAL A 159 7.25 2.58 20.93
CA VAL A 159 6.24 2.73 19.91
C VAL A 159 6.42 4.07 19.22
N VAL A 160 6.48 4.09 17.90
CA VAL A 160 6.67 5.29 17.10
C VAL A 160 5.57 5.43 16.05
N ALA A 161 5.14 6.65 15.79
CA ALA A 161 4.28 6.93 14.65
C ALA A 161 5.08 6.83 13.34
N ALA A 162 4.44 6.38 12.27
CA ALA A 162 5.04 6.24 10.93
C ALA A 162 5.34 7.61 10.31
N ASN A 163 6.40 8.28 10.79
CA ASN A 163 6.90 9.55 10.29
C ASN A 163 8.41 9.43 10.03
N ALA A 164 8.83 9.69 8.80
CA ALA A 164 10.22 9.57 8.39
C ALA A 164 11.20 10.35 9.30
N ALA A 165 10.81 11.56 9.76
CA ALA A 165 11.66 12.38 10.63
C ALA A 165 11.90 11.75 12.03
N THR A 166 10.97 10.92 12.52
CA THR A 166 11.08 10.31 13.85
C THR A 166 11.81 8.97 13.84
N VAL A 167 11.94 8.33 12.68
CA VAL A 167 12.54 6.99 12.54
C VAL A 167 13.99 7.03 12.02
N GLN A 168 14.44 8.16 11.47
CA GLN A 168 15.82 8.32 11.03
C GLN A 168 16.80 8.30 12.21
N GLY A 169 17.92 7.57 12.06
CA GLY A 169 18.95 7.45 13.08
C GLY A 169 18.66 6.40 14.17
N LEU A 170 17.58 5.65 14.08
CA LEU A 170 17.32 4.50 14.94
C LEU A 170 18.06 3.26 14.40
N HIS A 171 18.55 2.40 15.32
CA HIS A 171 19.27 1.16 15.00
C HIS A 171 18.61 -0.05 15.65
N PRO A 172 17.33 -0.32 15.32
CA PRO A 172 16.56 -1.36 15.99
C PRO A 172 17.10 -2.76 15.71
N SER A 173 17.05 -3.61 16.74
CA SER A 173 17.28 -5.04 16.57
C SER A 173 16.06 -5.73 15.94
N LEU A 174 14.85 -5.27 16.29
CA LEU A 174 13.60 -5.77 15.72
C LEU A 174 12.59 -4.65 15.52
N VAL A 175 11.97 -4.63 14.34
CA VAL A 175 10.88 -3.70 14.00
C VAL A 175 9.62 -4.48 13.68
N VAL A 176 8.49 -4.03 14.23
CA VAL A 176 7.16 -4.55 13.90
C VAL A 176 6.30 -3.41 13.35
N PHE A 177 5.97 -3.48 12.06
CA PHE A 177 4.96 -2.62 11.45
C PHE A 177 3.59 -3.27 11.60
N ASP A 178 2.66 -2.60 12.28
CA ASP A 178 1.23 -2.97 12.25
C ASP A 178 0.51 -2.13 11.20
N GLU A 179 -0.40 -2.75 10.44
CA GLU A 179 -1.14 -2.15 9.34
C GLU A 179 -0.22 -1.57 8.22
N LEU A 180 0.72 -2.38 7.73
CA LEU A 180 1.72 -1.99 6.72
C LEU A 180 1.11 -1.38 5.44
N HIS A 181 -0.15 -1.69 5.10
CA HIS A 181 -0.84 -1.17 3.90
C HIS A 181 -1.03 0.36 3.89
N VAL A 182 -0.88 1.02 5.02
CA VAL A 182 -0.92 2.50 5.13
C VAL A 182 0.46 3.12 5.38
N ALA A 183 1.52 2.30 5.50
CA ALA A 183 2.87 2.78 5.71
C ALA A 183 3.46 3.37 4.42
N LYS A 184 4.35 4.36 4.60
CA LYS A 184 5.08 4.96 3.49
C LYS A 184 6.40 4.25 3.26
N GLU A 185 6.89 4.29 2.01
CA GLU A 185 8.11 3.61 1.60
C GLU A 185 9.36 4.16 2.30
N ASP A 186 9.43 5.47 2.52
CA ASP A 186 10.54 6.13 3.21
C ASP A 186 10.69 5.66 4.67
N VAL A 187 9.56 5.43 5.37
CA VAL A 187 9.55 4.92 6.75
C VAL A 187 9.98 3.45 6.80
N TRP A 188 9.46 2.61 5.91
CA TRP A 188 9.86 1.21 5.79
C TRP A 188 11.35 1.08 5.50
N THR A 189 11.84 1.82 4.50
CA THR A 189 13.24 1.80 4.08
C THR A 189 14.17 2.25 5.20
N ALA A 190 13.84 3.34 5.91
CA ALA A 190 14.62 3.83 7.03
C ALA A 190 14.75 2.79 8.15
N MET A 191 13.64 2.12 8.51
CA MET A 191 13.64 1.08 9.54
C MET A 191 14.40 -0.19 9.10
N ALA A 192 14.21 -0.63 7.86
CA ALA A 192 14.91 -1.79 7.32
C ALA A 192 16.43 -1.57 7.23
N LEU A 193 16.86 -0.36 6.82
CA LEU A 193 18.29 0.02 6.81
C LEU A 193 18.84 0.13 8.23
N GLY A 194 18.09 0.74 9.17
CA GLY A 194 18.47 0.82 10.56
C GLY A 194 18.68 -0.55 11.20
N SER A 195 17.75 -1.49 10.97
CA SER A 195 17.88 -2.85 11.49
C SER A 195 18.98 -3.66 10.81
N ALA A 196 19.31 -3.38 9.55
CA ALA A 196 20.38 -4.06 8.82
C ALA A 196 21.77 -3.86 9.44
N THR A 197 21.96 -2.84 10.28
CA THR A 197 23.20 -2.62 11.03
C THR A 197 23.39 -3.62 12.17
N ARG A 198 22.34 -4.29 12.59
CA ARG A 198 22.37 -5.36 13.60
C ARG A 198 22.59 -6.73 12.94
N GLN A 199 23.28 -7.59 13.65
CA GLN A 199 23.70 -8.89 13.13
C GLN A 199 22.51 -9.79 12.72
N ASP A 200 21.51 -9.90 13.56
CA ASP A 200 20.24 -10.61 13.31
C ASP A 200 19.05 -9.63 13.12
N GLY A 201 19.33 -8.34 12.84
CA GLY A 201 18.29 -7.33 12.71
C GLY A 201 17.16 -7.76 11.80
N LEU A 202 15.90 -7.61 12.24
CA LEU A 202 14.70 -8.12 11.60
C LEU A 202 13.61 -7.04 11.51
N THR A 203 13.06 -6.84 10.32
CA THR A 203 11.90 -5.95 10.09
C THR A 203 10.70 -6.78 9.67
N ILE A 204 9.62 -6.75 10.43
CA ILE A 204 8.39 -7.51 10.20
C ILE A 204 7.26 -6.53 9.87
N GLY A 205 6.64 -6.67 8.71
CA GLY A 205 5.41 -5.97 8.34
C GLY A 205 4.20 -6.89 8.46
N ILE A 206 3.22 -6.49 9.25
CA ILE A 206 1.96 -7.25 9.42
C ILE A 206 0.84 -6.41 8.83
N THR A 207 0.01 -7.02 7.99
CA THR A 207 -0.98 -6.26 7.22
C THR A 207 -2.21 -7.07 6.82
N THR A 208 -3.17 -6.38 6.29
CA THR A 208 -4.23 -6.89 5.40
C THR A 208 -3.92 -6.34 4.00
N ALA A 209 -4.47 -6.93 2.95
CA ALA A 209 -4.36 -6.41 1.59
C ALA A 209 -4.72 -4.93 1.53
N GLY A 210 -4.03 -4.22 0.66
CA GLY A 210 -4.21 -2.79 0.44
C GLY A 210 -5.23 -2.46 -0.64
N ASP A 211 -5.12 -1.25 -1.11
CA ASP A 211 -5.84 -0.73 -2.27
C ASP A 211 -4.85 -0.09 -3.27
N ASP A 212 -5.38 0.62 -4.26
CA ASP A 212 -4.57 1.25 -5.31
C ASP A 212 -3.56 2.28 -4.79
N THR A 213 -3.74 2.79 -3.57
CA THR A 213 -2.84 3.77 -2.94
C THR A 213 -1.75 3.12 -2.08
N SER A 214 -1.77 1.80 -1.91
CA SER A 214 -0.83 1.04 -1.08
C SER A 214 0.43 0.64 -1.87
N ASP A 215 1.16 1.61 -2.44
CA ASP A 215 2.29 1.36 -3.35
C ASP A 215 3.43 0.56 -2.69
N LEU A 216 3.84 0.92 -1.46
CA LEU A 216 4.81 0.12 -0.70
C LEU A 216 4.38 -1.34 -0.62
N LEU A 217 3.12 -1.59 -0.24
CA LEU A 217 2.65 -2.95 -0.05
C LEU A 217 2.61 -3.74 -1.38
N LYS A 218 2.24 -3.11 -2.50
CA LYS A 218 2.31 -3.73 -3.83
C LYS A 218 3.72 -4.15 -4.17
N ASN A 219 4.70 -3.24 -4.00
CA ASN A 219 6.12 -3.53 -4.26
C ASN A 219 6.62 -4.69 -3.38
N LEU A 220 6.18 -4.76 -2.11
CA LEU A 220 6.53 -5.86 -1.22
C LEU A 220 5.84 -7.18 -1.60
N TYR A 221 4.62 -7.14 -2.14
CA TYR A 221 3.94 -8.33 -2.67
C TYR A 221 4.63 -8.86 -3.94
N ASP A 222 5.04 -8.00 -4.86
CA ASP A 222 5.79 -8.40 -6.06
C ASP A 222 7.13 -9.04 -5.68
N ARG A 223 7.83 -8.46 -4.69
CA ARG A 223 9.03 -9.05 -4.10
C ARG A 223 8.72 -10.39 -3.42
N GLY A 224 7.62 -10.46 -2.69
CA GLY A 224 7.15 -11.67 -2.02
C GLY A 224 6.84 -12.81 -2.99
N ALA A 225 6.16 -12.54 -4.10
CA ALA A 225 5.89 -13.52 -5.15
C ALA A 225 7.19 -14.12 -5.71
N ARG A 226 8.17 -13.27 -6.00
CA ARG A 226 9.50 -13.70 -6.46
C ARG A 226 10.26 -14.52 -5.39
N ALA A 227 10.14 -14.16 -4.11
CA ALA A 227 10.74 -14.92 -3.01
C ALA A 227 10.09 -16.30 -2.84
N VAL A 228 8.77 -16.41 -3.04
CA VAL A 228 8.03 -17.69 -3.03
C VAL A 228 8.47 -18.59 -4.20
N GLU A 229 8.81 -18.00 -5.35
CA GLU A 229 9.39 -18.70 -6.51
C GLU A 229 10.85 -19.14 -6.29
N GLY A 230 11.47 -18.77 -5.17
CA GLY A 230 12.83 -19.20 -4.81
C GLY A 230 13.94 -18.41 -5.49
N GLN A 231 13.72 -17.12 -5.84
CA GLN A 231 14.81 -16.30 -6.41
C GLN A 231 15.92 -16.10 -5.37
N GLU A 232 17.16 -16.41 -5.74
CA GLU A 232 18.33 -16.44 -4.85
C GLU A 232 18.63 -15.09 -4.18
N ASP A 233 18.43 -13.96 -4.89
CA ASP A 233 18.61 -12.60 -4.37
C ASP A 233 17.60 -12.24 -3.26
N LEU A 234 16.54 -13.04 -3.10
CA LEU A 234 15.47 -12.86 -2.12
C LEU A 234 15.43 -13.93 -1.02
N GLU A 235 16.46 -14.77 -0.88
CA GLU A 235 16.54 -15.81 0.14
C GLU A 235 16.28 -15.29 1.58
N ARG A 236 16.66 -14.04 1.85
CA ARG A 236 16.49 -13.38 3.16
C ARG A 236 15.23 -12.53 3.28
N PHE A 237 14.29 -12.69 2.34
CA PHE A 237 12.98 -12.04 2.37
C PHE A 237 11.90 -13.09 2.64
N GLY A 238 11.21 -12.98 3.79
CA GLY A 238 10.09 -13.85 4.15
C GLY A 238 8.75 -13.27 3.68
N PHE A 239 7.94 -14.09 3.04
CA PHE A 239 6.58 -13.71 2.64
C PHE A 239 5.58 -14.78 3.06
N PHE A 240 4.56 -14.40 3.83
CA PHE A 240 3.53 -15.29 4.34
C PHE A 240 2.16 -14.65 4.13
N CYS A 241 1.42 -15.13 3.14
CA CYS A 241 0.16 -14.52 2.71
C CYS A 241 -0.97 -15.54 2.70
N TRP A 242 -2.05 -15.21 3.40
CA TRP A 242 -3.34 -15.89 3.35
C TRP A 242 -4.29 -15.10 2.48
N GLU A 243 -4.49 -15.55 1.27
CA GLU A 243 -5.34 -14.89 0.26
C GLU A 243 -6.28 -15.91 -0.38
N ALA A 244 -7.55 -15.53 -0.56
CA ALA A 244 -8.48 -16.35 -1.31
C ALA A 244 -8.18 -16.33 -2.81
N PRO A 245 -8.53 -17.38 -3.57
CA PRO A 245 -8.38 -17.40 -5.02
C PRO A 245 -9.05 -16.19 -5.69
N LYS A 246 -8.39 -15.60 -6.69
CA LYS A 246 -8.95 -14.48 -7.45
C LYS A 246 -10.24 -14.90 -8.15
N GLY A 247 -11.26 -14.05 -8.07
CA GLY A 247 -12.54 -14.30 -8.72
C GLY A 247 -13.46 -15.29 -7.98
N CYS A 248 -13.08 -15.77 -6.78
CA CYS A 248 -14.00 -16.60 -5.97
C CYS A 248 -15.27 -15.83 -5.58
N ALA A 249 -16.33 -16.56 -5.36
CA ALA A 249 -17.59 -16.02 -4.86
C ALA A 249 -17.44 -15.61 -3.39
N LEU A 250 -18.20 -14.57 -2.96
CA LEU A 250 -18.15 -14.09 -1.58
C LEU A 250 -18.83 -15.03 -0.56
N ASP A 251 -19.54 -16.03 -1.02
CA ASP A 251 -20.19 -17.07 -0.22
C ASP A 251 -19.50 -18.44 -0.33
N ASP A 252 -18.38 -18.51 -1.02
CA ASP A 252 -17.56 -19.73 -1.10
C ASP A 252 -16.77 -19.93 0.20
N GLU A 253 -17.32 -20.75 1.09
CA GLU A 253 -16.72 -21.07 2.38
C GLU A 253 -15.30 -21.58 2.27
N LEU A 254 -14.99 -22.40 1.26
CA LEU A 254 -13.68 -23.01 1.11
C LEU A 254 -12.60 -21.96 0.81
N SER A 255 -12.87 -21.07 -0.15
CA SER A 255 -11.99 -19.94 -0.48
C SER A 255 -11.80 -18.99 0.70
N ILE A 256 -12.85 -18.74 1.48
CA ILE A 256 -12.78 -17.88 2.65
C ILE A 256 -11.96 -18.54 3.77
N ARG A 257 -12.07 -19.86 3.99
CA ARG A 257 -11.24 -20.61 4.95
C ARG A 257 -9.77 -20.54 4.59
N MET A 258 -9.42 -20.67 3.31
CA MET A 258 -8.02 -20.56 2.85
C MET A 258 -7.41 -19.20 3.20
N ALA A 259 -8.18 -18.13 3.14
CA ALA A 259 -7.71 -16.78 3.50
C ALA A 259 -7.71 -16.53 5.03
N ASN A 260 -8.52 -17.26 5.81
CA ASN A 260 -8.74 -16.97 7.22
C ASN A 260 -8.29 -18.13 8.12
N PRO A 261 -7.02 -18.16 8.56
CA PRO A 261 -6.52 -19.25 9.39
C PRO A 261 -7.25 -19.39 10.74
N GLN A 262 -7.83 -18.32 11.30
CA GLN A 262 -8.67 -18.39 12.50
C GLN A 262 -10.00 -19.14 12.25
N LEU A 263 -10.55 -19.01 11.05
CA LEU A 263 -11.73 -19.76 10.64
C LEU A 263 -11.40 -21.24 10.42
N ALA A 264 -10.28 -21.50 9.73
CA ALA A 264 -9.78 -22.86 9.53
C ALA A 264 -9.47 -23.58 10.86
N SER A 265 -9.04 -22.85 11.89
CA SER A 265 -8.75 -23.37 13.24
C SER A 265 -9.99 -23.41 14.15
N GLY A 266 -11.18 -23.05 13.69
CA GLY A 266 -12.41 -23.09 14.46
C GLY A 266 -12.58 -22.02 15.54
N ILE A 267 -11.66 -21.04 15.62
CA ILE A 267 -11.77 -19.91 16.57
C ILE A 267 -12.78 -18.88 16.07
N LEU A 268 -12.80 -18.62 14.77
CA LEU A 268 -13.80 -17.79 14.12
C LEU A 268 -14.91 -18.68 13.57
N SER A 269 -16.17 -18.35 13.85
CA SER A 269 -17.29 -19.15 13.35
C SER A 269 -17.65 -18.77 11.90
N TRP A 270 -17.95 -19.76 11.07
CA TRP A 270 -18.40 -19.54 9.69
C TRP A 270 -19.69 -18.71 9.63
N GLU A 271 -20.62 -18.98 10.54
CA GLU A 271 -21.90 -18.24 10.60
C GLU A 271 -21.67 -16.74 10.83
N ALA A 272 -20.75 -16.39 11.75
CA ALA A 272 -20.41 -14.99 12.01
C ALA A 272 -19.77 -14.33 10.77
N VAL A 273 -18.88 -15.02 10.06
CA VAL A 273 -18.26 -14.51 8.83
C VAL A 273 -19.31 -14.34 7.73
N LYS A 274 -20.18 -15.31 7.54
CA LYS A 274 -21.25 -15.25 6.55
C LYS A 274 -22.21 -14.08 6.78
N ASN A 275 -22.60 -13.84 8.03
CA ASN A 275 -23.46 -12.72 8.40
C ASN A 275 -22.77 -11.35 8.17
N GLU A 276 -21.48 -11.24 8.44
CA GLU A 276 -20.72 -10.04 8.11
C GLU A 276 -20.66 -9.81 6.59
N LEU A 277 -20.37 -10.84 5.81
CA LEU A 277 -20.28 -10.76 4.35
C LEU A 277 -21.60 -10.38 3.69
N ALA A 278 -22.74 -10.84 4.23
CA ALA A 278 -24.07 -10.50 3.72
C ALA A 278 -24.40 -8.99 3.81
N THR A 279 -23.75 -8.25 4.69
CA THR A 279 -24.00 -6.82 4.93
C THR A 279 -22.86 -5.92 4.47
N MET A 280 -21.70 -6.50 4.14
CA MET A 280 -20.50 -5.77 3.78
C MET A 280 -20.48 -5.46 2.27
N PRO A 281 -20.11 -4.24 1.85
CA PRO A 281 -19.86 -3.95 0.43
C PRO A 281 -18.79 -4.89 -0.15
N GLU A 282 -18.96 -5.29 -1.40
CA GLU A 282 -18.07 -6.26 -2.04
C GLU A 282 -16.57 -5.88 -1.98
N PRO A 283 -16.14 -4.62 -2.24
CA PRO A 283 -14.73 -4.26 -2.11
C PRO A 283 -14.19 -4.47 -0.69
N ASP A 284 -14.99 -4.15 0.33
CA ASP A 284 -14.60 -4.35 1.73
C ASP A 284 -14.53 -5.84 2.08
N ALA A 285 -15.49 -6.64 1.59
CA ALA A 285 -15.48 -8.09 1.76
C ALA A 285 -14.22 -8.71 1.14
N ARG A 286 -13.89 -8.33 -0.09
CA ARG A 286 -12.68 -8.79 -0.78
C ARG A 286 -11.41 -8.42 -0.02
N ARG A 287 -11.31 -7.17 0.43
CA ARG A 287 -10.13 -6.69 1.16
C ARG A 287 -10.02 -7.31 2.55
N TYR A 288 -11.09 -7.27 3.33
CA TYR A 288 -11.04 -7.57 4.76
C TYR A 288 -11.31 -9.03 5.12
N ARG A 289 -11.91 -9.83 4.20
CA ARG A 289 -12.19 -11.24 4.41
C ARG A 289 -11.50 -12.18 3.44
N LEU A 290 -11.22 -11.70 2.22
CA LEU A 290 -10.52 -12.48 1.21
C LEU A 290 -9.04 -12.10 1.08
N ASN A 291 -8.59 -11.03 1.74
CA ASN A 291 -7.24 -10.47 1.67
C ASN A 291 -6.79 -10.13 0.25
N GLN A 292 -7.72 -9.69 -0.58
CA GLN A 292 -7.48 -9.31 -1.95
C GLN A 292 -7.27 -7.80 -2.09
N PHE A 293 -6.33 -7.37 -2.93
CA PHE A 293 -6.24 -5.97 -3.29
C PHE A 293 -7.50 -5.52 -4.02
N VAL A 294 -7.98 -4.35 -3.65
CA VAL A 294 -9.18 -3.73 -4.24
C VAL A 294 -8.82 -2.35 -4.78
N SER A 295 -9.67 -1.82 -5.64
CA SER A 295 -9.59 -0.39 -5.95
C SER A 295 -9.92 0.42 -4.71
N SER A 296 -9.26 1.57 -4.56
CA SER A 296 -9.58 2.54 -3.52
C SER A 296 -11.08 2.84 -3.56
N MET A 297 -11.74 2.87 -2.39
CA MET A 297 -13.14 3.31 -2.28
C MET A 297 -13.36 4.72 -2.85
N ASN A 298 -12.29 5.50 -2.96
CA ASN A 298 -12.26 6.81 -3.58
C ASN A 298 -11.77 6.77 -5.04
N ALA A 299 -11.59 5.58 -5.64
CA ALA A 299 -11.24 5.49 -7.05
C ALA A 299 -12.26 6.27 -7.89
N TRP A 300 -11.77 7.09 -8.81
CA TRP A 300 -12.67 7.93 -9.59
C TRP A 300 -13.37 7.16 -10.73
N ILE A 301 -12.81 6.04 -11.15
CA ILE A 301 -13.42 5.12 -12.14
C ILE A 301 -13.37 3.67 -11.63
N PRO A 302 -14.30 2.80 -12.06
CA PRO A 302 -14.26 1.37 -11.74
C PRO A 302 -13.02 0.68 -12.28
N VAL A 303 -12.58 -0.40 -11.61
CA VAL A 303 -11.45 -1.23 -12.05
C VAL A 303 -11.67 -1.71 -13.48
N GLY A 304 -10.63 -1.58 -14.30
CA GLY A 304 -10.67 -2.03 -15.68
C GLY A 304 -11.46 -1.11 -16.63
N ALA A 305 -12.22 -0.13 -16.12
CA ALA A 305 -13.04 0.73 -16.97
C ALA A 305 -12.21 1.46 -18.04
N TRP A 306 -11.02 1.95 -17.70
CA TRP A 306 -10.11 2.58 -18.64
C TRP A 306 -9.46 1.58 -19.61
N VAL A 307 -8.88 0.50 -19.09
CA VAL A 307 -8.12 -0.49 -19.88
C VAL A 307 -9.00 -1.21 -20.91
N ASN A 308 -10.29 -1.37 -20.59
CA ASN A 308 -11.26 -2.04 -21.47
C ASN A 308 -11.85 -1.11 -22.55
N LEU A 309 -11.46 0.16 -22.62
CA LEU A 309 -11.88 1.06 -23.70
C LEU A 309 -11.27 0.63 -25.06
N PRO A 310 -11.89 1.00 -26.20
CA PRO A 310 -11.36 0.71 -27.51
C PRO A 310 -9.95 1.28 -27.71
N ASN A 311 -9.11 0.53 -28.44
CA ASN A 311 -7.78 0.99 -28.83
C ASN A 311 -7.87 1.90 -30.09
N GLY A 312 -7.14 3.01 -30.07
CA GLY A 312 -7.06 3.95 -31.19
C GLY A 312 -6.40 5.27 -30.81
N ARG A 313 -6.28 6.17 -31.75
CA ARG A 313 -5.60 7.47 -31.60
C ARG A 313 -6.40 8.59 -32.24
N PRO A 314 -6.18 9.86 -31.84
CA PRO A 314 -6.64 11.00 -32.59
C PRO A 314 -6.03 11.01 -34.01
N ASN A 315 -6.85 11.29 -35.02
CA ASN A 315 -6.39 11.50 -36.38
C ASN A 315 -5.74 12.88 -36.53
N THR A 316 -6.35 13.88 -35.89
CA THR A 316 -5.88 15.27 -35.92
C THR A 316 -6.03 15.90 -34.54
N PRO A 317 -4.95 16.45 -33.94
CA PRO A 317 -5.05 17.15 -32.68
C PRO A 317 -6.06 18.31 -32.74
N GLN A 318 -6.97 18.41 -31.79
CA GLN A 318 -7.89 19.57 -31.65
C GLN A 318 -7.53 20.45 -30.46
N VAL A 319 -6.79 19.91 -29.49
CA VAL A 319 -6.30 20.60 -28.29
C VAL A 319 -5.00 19.97 -27.80
N PHE A 320 -4.22 20.70 -27.00
CA PHE A 320 -3.13 20.19 -26.19
C PHE A 320 -3.40 20.59 -24.72
N ALA A 321 -3.71 19.63 -23.88
CA ALA A 321 -3.84 19.89 -22.45
C ALA A 321 -2.54 19.54 -21.72
N ILE A 322 -2.14 20.38 -20.76
CA ILE A 322 -0.88 20.27 -20.05
C ILE A 322 -1.13 20.31 -18.55
N GLU A 323 -0.48 19.43 -17.83
CA GLU A 323 -0.47 19.43 -16.37
C GLU A 323 0.88 19.00 -15.85
N ARG A 324 1.24 19.42 -14.62
CA ARG A 324 2.49 19.08 -13.93
C ARG A 324 2.31 18.87 -12.44
N THR A 325 3.29 18.23 -11.83
CA THR A 325 3.44 18.26 -10.36
C THR A 325 4.01 19.62 -9.92
N PRO A 326 3.77 20.04 -8.65
CA PRO A 326 4.20 21.34 -8.16
C PRO A 326 5.69 21.65 -8.32
N GLY A 327 6.54 20.65 -8.11
CA GLY A 327 8.01 20.77 -8.19
C GLY A 327 8.61 20.47 -9.58
N TRP A 328 7.79 20.31 -10.63
CA TRP A 328 8.21 19.93 -11.98
C TRP A 328 8.84 18.51 -12.08
N GLU A 329 8.59 17.66 -11.08
CA GLU A 329 9.06 16.27 -11.12
C GLU A 329 8.46 15.52 -12.31
N TYR A 330 7.18 15.78 -12.59
CA TYR A 330 6.45 15.22 -13.73
C TYR A 330 5.64 16.30 -14.45
N CYS A 331 5.58 16.19 -15.78
CA CYS A 331 4.73 17.04 -16.60
C CYS A 331 4.29 16.25 -17.84
N SER A 332 3.01 16.33 -18.18
CA SER A 332 2.43 15.62 -19.33
C SER A 332 1.67 16.55 -20.26
N ILE A 333 1.77 16.27 -21.56
CA ILE A 333 1.01 16.92 -22.63
C ILE A 333 0.14 15.86 -23.31
N VAL A 334 -1.16 16.08 -23.31
CA VAL A 334 -2.16 15.17 -23.89
C VAL A 334 -2.94 15.89 -24.98
N THR A 335 -3.22 15.22 -26.08
CA THR A 335 -4.12 15.70 -27.12
C THR A 335 -5.44 14.94 -27.13
N ALA A 336 -6.47 15.57 -27.67
CA ALA A 336 -7.78 14.96 -27.88
C ALA A 336 -8.43 15.42 -29.20
N GLU A 337 -9.34 14.57 -29.68
CA GLU A 337 -10.15 14.81 -30.89
C GLU A 337 -11.54 14.21 -30.72
N VAL A 338 -12.59 14.98 -31.06
CA VAL A 338 -13.93 14.40 -31.25
C VAL A 338 -14.01 13.85 -32.67
N GLN A 339 -14.19 12.53 -32.80
CA GLN A 339 -14.28 11.85 -34.08
C GLN A 339 -15.70 11.94 -34.69
N GLU A 340 -15.82 11.66 -35.98
CA GLU A 340 -17.09 11.73 -36.70
C GLU A 340 -18.19 10.83 -36.13
N ASN A 341 -17.81 9.72 -35.51
CA ASN A 341 -18.75 8.80 -34.84
C ASN A 341 -19.22 9.28 -33.45
N GLY A 342 -18.77 10.46 -33.00
CA GLY A 342 -19.09 11.06 -31.71
C GLY A 342 -18.26 10.56 -30.54
N ASN A 343 -17.32 9.63 -30.75
CA ASN A 343 -16.36 9.22 -29.73
C ASN A 343 -15.23 10.25 -29.59
N THR A 344 -14.65 10.34 -28.40
CA THR A 344 -13.47 11.19 -28.17
C THR A 344 -12.22 10.32 -28.09
N ALA A 345 -11.26 10.58 -28.98
CA ALA A 345 -9.95 9.94 -28.97
C ALA A 345 -8.93 10.78 -28.21
N THR A 346 -8.07 10.17 -27.40
CA THR A 346 -7.02 10.83 -26.62
C THR A 346 -5.67 10.15 -26.79
N GLU A 347 -4.57 10.93 -26.69
CA GLU A 347 -3.21 10.40 -26.77
C GLU A 347 -2.24 11.25 -25.95
N LEU A 348 -1.34 10.58 -25.20
CA LEU A 348 -0.20 11.22 -24.56
C LEU A 348 0.83 11.61 -25.62
N VAL A 349 1.06 12.92 -25.77
CA VAL A 349 1.99 13.47 -26.77
C VAL A 349 3.41 13.55 -26.24
N ALA A 350 3.55 13.92 -24.97
CA ALA A 350 4.83 14.01 -24.28
C ALA A 350 4.64 13.81 -22.77
N SER A 351 5.61 13.16 -22.15
CA SER A 351 5.75 13.05 -20.72
C SER A 351 7.20 13.39 -20.33
N PHE A 352 7.36 14.16 -19.28
CA PHE A 352 8.65 14.64 -18.79
C PHE A 352 8.85 14.18 -17.35
N ASN A 353 10.09 13.85 -17.02
CA ASN A 353 10.53 13.50 -15.69
C ASN A 353 11.67 14.44 -15.28
N ASN A 354 11.56 15.10 -14.11
CA ASN A 354 12.49 16.12 -13.61
C ASN A 354 12.78 17.22 -14.66
N THR A 355 11.73 17.88 -15.12
CA THR A 355 11.77 18.89 -16.18
C THR A 355 11.77 20.32 -15.61
N ASN A 356 11.76 21.30 -16.53
CA ASN A 356 11.67 22.70 -16.20
C ASN A 356 10.77 23.46 -17.20
N LEU A 357 10.50 24.72 -16.88
CA LEU A 357 9.63 25.57 -17.69
C LEU A 357 10.09 25.70 -19.14
N ASP A 358 11.40 25.88 -19.37
CA ASP A 358 11.95 26.13 -20.72
C ASP A 358 11.84 24.90 -21.62
N GLU A 359 12.06 23.69 -21.08
CA GLU A 359 11.91 22.45 -21.82
C GLU A 359 10.46 22.22 -22.26
N VAL A 360 9.50 22.50 -21.40
CA VAL A 360 8.07 22.38 -21.73
C VAL A 360 7.64 23.44 -22.73
N ILE A 361 8.15 24.69 -22.61
CA ILE A 361 7.94 25.72 -23.62
C ILE A 361 8.49 25.26 -24.98
N ALA A 362 9.69 24.70 -25.04
CA ALA A 362 10.27 24.21 -26.28
C ALA A 362 9.43 23.10 -26.93
N ALA A 363 8.86 22.20 -26.13
CA ALA A 363 7.92 21.19 -26.61
C ALA A 363 6.62 21.82 -27.15
N CYS A 364 6.04 22.77 -26.44
CA CYS A 364 4.84 23.48 -26.89
C CYS A 364 5.08 24.24 -28.22
N MET A 365 6.27 24.83 -28.41
CA MET A 365 6.62 25.51 -29.67
C MET A 365 6.71 24.52 -30.85
N LYS A 366 7.15 23.27 -30.62
CA LYS A 366 7.10 22.22 -31.67
C LYS A 366 5.66 21.84 -32.03
N LEU A 367 4.75 21.87 -31.05
CA LEU A 367 3.33 21.58 -31.25
C LEU A 367 2.54 22.76 -31.84
N ALA A 368 3.09 23.96 -31.80
CA ALA A 368 2.48 25.18 -32.36
C ALA A 368 2.13 25.07 -33.84
N LYS A 369 2.84 24.23 -34.59
CA LYS A 369 2.57 23.93 -36.01
C LYS A 369 1.14 23.45 -36.28
N TYR A 370 0.49 22.83 -35.31
CA TYR A 370 -0.90 22.37 -35.44
C TYR A 370 -1.92 23.52 -35.29
N GLY A 371 -1.52 24.68 -34.81
CA GLY A 371 -2.39 25.85 -34.63
C GLY A 371 -3.54 25.65 -33.63
N LYS A 372 -3.38 24.72 -32.69
CA LYS A 372 -4.42 24.35 -31.70
C LYS A 372 -4.19 25.03 -30.36
N PRO A 373 -5.24 25.24 -29.54
CA PRO A 373 -5.10 25.84 -28.22
C PRO A 373 -4.39 24.91 -27.25
N PHE A 374 -3.67 25.53 -26.29
CA PHE A 374 -3.11 24.88 -25.11
C PHE A 374 -4.03 25.12 -23.92
N VAL A 375 -4.42 24.07 -23.21
CA VAL A 375 -5.33 24.09 -22.08
C VAL A 375 -4.59 23.65 -20.84
N MET A 376 -4.74 24.40 -19.73
CA MET A 376 -4.03 24.13 -18.49
C MET A 376 -4.71 24.76 -17.28
N ASP A 377 -4.49 24.18 -16.10
CA ASP A 377 -5.06 24.66 -14.84
C ASP A 377 -4.37 25.96 -14.40
N SER A 378 -5.15 26.99 -14.11
CA SER A 378 -4.65 28.29 -13.65
C SER A 378 -3.93 28.23 -12.30
N ALA A 379 -4.26 27.26 -11.44
CA ALA A 379 -3.66 27.15 -10.12
C ALA A 379 -2.22 26.59 -10.17
N THR A 380 -1.91 25.76 -11.16
CA THR A 380 -0.61 25.06 -11.23
C THR A 380 0.28 25.52 -12.38
N MET A 381 -0.30 26.13 -13.44
CA MET A 381 0.35 26.35 -14.73
C MET A 381 0.31 27.81 -15.17
N SER A 382 0.09 28.77 -14.28
CA SER A 382 -0.01 30.20 -14.63
C SER A 382 1.27 30.74 -15.28
N ASP A 383 2.43 30.29 -14.81
CA ASP A 383 3.76 30.64 -15.32
C ASP A 383 3.94 30.21 -16.78
N LEU A 384 3.67 28.94 -17.07
CA LEU A 384 3.71 28.41 -18.45
C LEU A 384 2.67 29.10 -19.34
N GLY A 385 1.44 29.26 -18.83
CA GLY A 385 0.37 29.89 -19.60
C GLY A 385 0.70 31.32 -20.04
N LEU A 386 1.33 32.10 -19.15
CA LEU A 386 1.78 33.47 -19.48
C LEU A 386 2.92 33.43 -20.50
N ALA A 387 3.92 32.55 -20.31
CA ALA A 387 5.04 32.43 -21.22
C ALA A 387 4.61 32.04 -22.64
N LEU A 388 3.67 31.12 -22.79
CA LEU A 388 3.14 30.69 -24.09
C LEU A 388 2.31 31.81 -24.76
N LYS A 389 1.52 32.57 -24.00
CA LYS A 389 0.79 33.75 -24.52
C LYS A 389 1.75 34.80 -25.06
N HIS A 390 2.85 35.11 -24.35
CA HIS A 390 3.88 36.02 -24.83
C HIS A 390 4.57 35.56 -26.13
N LYS A 391 4.57 34.26 -26.39
CA LYS A 391 5.05 33.68 -27.66
C LYS A 391 3.96 33.62 -28.74
N GLY A 392 2.79 34.23 -28.52
CA GLY A 392 1.70 34.28 -29.48
C GLY A 392 0.86 33.02 -29.61
N LEU A 393 0.98 32.09 -28.68
CA LEU A 393 0.19 30.86 -28.71
C LEU A 393 -1.18 31.05 -28.05
N ARG A 394 -2.18 30.33 -28.54
CA ARG A 394 -3.52 30.32 -27.97
C ARG A 394 -3.53 29.49 -26.70
N VAL A 395 -3.80 30.11 -25.54
CA VAL A 395 -3.80 29.46 -24.22
C VAL A 395 -5.14 29.71 -23.54
N GLN A 396 -5.77 28.63 -23.11
CA GLN A 396 -6.97 28.62 -22.27
C GLN A 396 -6.61 28.17 -20.87
N MET A 397 -6.81 29.06 -19.90
CA MET A 397 -6.64 28.74 -18.48
C MET A 397 -7.96 28.22 -17.93
N THR A 398 -7.91 27.10 -17.20
CA THR A 398 -9.07 26.47 -16.54
C THR A 398 -9.08 26.75 -15.05
N SER A 399 -10.25 26.68 -14.46
CA SER A 399 -10.51 26.85 -13.03
C SER A 399 -10.79 25.49 -12.35
N ILE A 400 -10.89 25.51 -11.01
CA ILE A 400 -11.34 24.34 -10.24
C ILE A 400 -12.76 23.90 -10.68
N LYS A 401 -13.63 24.82 -11.03
CA LYS A 401 -14.99 24.48 -11.52
C LYS A 401 -14.91 23.73 -12.85
N ASP A 402 -14.02 24.16 -13.75
CA ASP A 402 -13.80 23.48 -15.02
C ASP A 402 -13.25 22.08 -14.81
N LEU A 403 -12.33 21.87 -13.85
CA LEU A 403 -11.82 20.55 -13.50
C LEU A 403 -12.91 19.62 -12.92
N ILE A 404 -13.87 20.17 -12.15
CA ILE A 404 -15.04 19.42 -11.68
C ILE A 404 -15.87 18.95 -12.89
N HIS A 405 -16.21 19.86 -13.83
CA HIS A 405 -16.95 19.51 -15.03
C HIS A 405 -16.19 18.50 -15.90
N ALA A 406 -14.90 18.71 -16.09
CA ALA A 406 -14.03 17.81 -16.83
C ALA A 406 -13.98 16.42 -16.24
N SER A 407 -13.86 16.29 -14.91
CA SER A 407 -13.84 15.01 -14.20
C SER A 407 -15.15 14.24 -14.39
N ASN A 408 -16.29 14.91 -14.23
CA ASN A 408 -17.60 14.29 -14.39
C ASN A 408 -17.90 13.92 -15.86
N ASN A 409 -17.49 14.76 -16.80
CA ASN A 409 -17.62 14.50 -18.22
C ASN A 409 -16.80 13.27 -18.64
N ALA A 410 -15.51 13.23 -18.32
CA ALA A 410 -14.64 12.10 -18.64
C ALA A 410 -15.13 10.80 -17.97
N TYR A 411 -15.59 10.85 -16.71
CA TYR A 411 -16.21 9.70 -16.06
C TYR A 411 -17.39 9.15 -16.86
N SER A 412 -18.32 10.03 -17.26
CA SER A 412 -19.49 9.62 -18.05
C SER A 412 -19.10 8.96 -19.37
N ARG A 413 -18.11 9.49 -20.07
CA ARG A 413 -17.61 8.94 -21.33
C ARG A 413 -16.92 7.59 -21.16
N ILE A 414 -16.13 7.42 -20.08
CA ILE A 414 -15.50 6.14 -19.74
C ILE A 414 -16.56 5.07 -19.50
N ILE A 415 -17.56 5.36 -18.67
CA ILE A 415 -18.61 4.40 -18.33
C ILE A 415 -19.45 4.00 -19.55
N LYS A 416 -19.72 4.94 -20.46
CA LYS A 416 -20.44 4.70 -21.71
C LYS A 416 -19.58 4.07 -22.80
N LYS A 417 -18.25 3.90 -22.57
CA LYS A 417 -17.27 3.40 -23.53
C LYS A 417 -17.19 4.26 -24.80
N GLU A 418 -17.36 5.56 -24.66
CA GLU A 418 -17.33 6.56 -25.73
C GLU A 418 -15.95 7.23 -25.87
N LEU A 419 -14.90 6.65 -25.25
CA LEU A 419 -13.51 7.10 -25.36
C LEU A 419 -12.65 6.05 -26.09
N ILE A 420 -11.62 6.55 -26.76
CA ILE A 420 -10.64 5.74 -27.48
C ILE A 420 -9.23 6.24 -27.09
N HIS A 421 -8.31 5.32 -26.81
CA HIS A 421 -6.92 5.66 -26.47
C HIS A 421 -5.93 4.55 -26.88
N PRO A 422 -4.61 4.86 -27.05
CA PRO A 422 -3.62 3.91 -27.55
C PRO A 422 -3.10 2.91 -26.51
N LYS A 423 -3.71 2.82 -25.32
CA LYS A 423 -3.30 1.96 -24.19
C LYS A 423 -1.92 2.34 -23.62
N ASP A 424 -1.60 3.63 -23.60
CA ASP A 424 -0.38 4.13 -23.00
C ASP A 424 -0.30 3.75 -21.50
N ASP A 425 0.88 3.25 -21.08
CA ASP A 425 1.08 2.72 -19.72
C ASP A 425 1.03 3.82 -18.66
N ILE A 426 1.59 5.02 -18.95
CA ILE A 426 1.61 6.14 -18.00
C ILE A 426 0.19 6.62 -17.73
N VAL A 427 -0.57 6.90 -18.80
CA VAL A 427 -1.97 7.34 -18.66
C VAL A 427 -2.81 6.26 -18.00
N SER A 428 -2.66 4.99 -18.41
CA SER A 428 -3.44 3.88 -17.85
C SER A 428 -3.17 3.68 -16.36
N MET A 429 -1.93 3.78 -15.93
CA MET A 429 -1.53 3.69 -14.54
C MET A 429 -2.11 4.86 -13.73
N GLN A 430 -1.96 6.10 -14.20
CA GLN A 430 -2.43 7.29 -13.52
C GLN A 430 -3.97 7.36 -13.45
N MET A 431 -4.67 6.95 -14.50
CA MET A 431 -6.14 6.86 -14.52
C MET A 431 -6.69 5.90 -13.45
N GLN A 432 -6.01 4.79 -13.21
CA GLN A 432 -6.40 3.83 -12.17
C GLN A 432 -6.08 4.32 -10.75
N ARG A 433 -5.02 5.11 -10.58
CA ARG A 433 -4.55 5.63 -9.28
C ARG A 433 -5.27 6.91 -8.84
N ALA A 434 -5.83 7.64 -9.78
CA ALA A 434 -6.54 8.88 -9.46
C ALA A 434 -7.74 8.64 -8.55
N VAL A 435 -7.90 9.50 -7.54
CA VAL A 435 -9.00 9.40 -6.56
C VAL A 435 -9.94 10.60 -6.65
N ARG A 436 -11.17 10.38 -6.20
CA ARG A 436 -12.18 11.45 -6.07
C ARG A 436 -11.92 12.29 -4.84
N LYS A 437 -12.11 13.58 -4.99
CA LYS A 437 -12.25 14.53 -3.89
C LYS A 437 -13.58 15.26 -4.00
N ASN A 438 -14.38 15.18 -2.94
CA ASN A 438 -15.64 15.90 -2.88
C ASN A 438 -15.40 17.42 -2.86
N SER A 439 -16.22 18.15 -3.58
CA SER A 439 -16.21 19.61 -3.69
C SER A 439 -17.64 20.12 -3.64
N GLY A 440 -18.16 20.34 -2.43
CA GLY A 440 -19.60 20.60 -2.20
C GLY A 440 -20.42 19.34 -2.55
N GLU A 441 -21.47 19.52 -3.36
CA GLU A 441 -22.33 18.43 -3.86
C GLU A 441 -21.75 17.68 -5.08
N SER A 442 -20.56 18.08 -5.55
CA SER A 442 -19.88 17.48 -6.70
C SER A 442 -18.51 16.93 -6.30
N TRP A 443 -17.73 16.41 -7.28
CA TRP A 443 -16.41 15.87 -7.05
C TRP A 443 -15.49 16.12 -8.25
N ARG A 444 -14.19 16.02 -8.03
CA ARG A 444 -13.14 16.09 -9.05
C ARG A 444 -12.04 15.07 -8.75
N ILE A 445 -11.20 14.77 -9.72
CA ILE A 445 -9.93 14.07 -9.46
C ILE A 445 -8.99 14.99 -8.67
N ALA A 446 -8.21 14.41 -7.74
CA ALA A 446 -7.43 15.17 -6.77
C ALA A 446 -5.96 14.78 -6.74
N ARG A 447 -5.08 15.76 -6.96
CA ARG A 447 -3.62 15.59 -6.95
C ARG A 447 -3.08 15.07 -5.62
N LYS A 448 -3.47 15.70 -4.50
CA LYS A 448 -2.94 15.36 -3.16
C LYS A 448 -3.43 14.03 -2.62
N ASP A 449 -4.63 13.63 -2.99
CA ASP A 449 -5.30 12.47 -2.40
C ASP A 449 -4.99 11.19 -3.21
N SER A 450 -4.33 11.32 -4.37
CA SER A 450 -3.95 10.17 -5.23
C SER A 450 -2.62 9.51 -4.84
N GLY A 451 -1.89 10.07 -3.87
CA GLY A 451 -0.66 9.49 -3.31
C GLY A 451 0.57 9.52 -4.24
N THR A 452 0.36 9.66 -5.53
CA THR A 452 1.38 9.68 -6.59
C THR A 452 1.04 10.74 -7.64
N GLU A 453 1.91 10.91 -8.63
CA GLU A 453 1.67 11.77 -9.79
C GLU A 453 0.44 11.33 -10.60
N ILE A 454 -0.39 12.28 -11.01
CA ILE A 454 -1.55 12.08 -11.89
C ILE A 454 -1.67 13.19 -12.94
N ASP A 455 -0.55 13.78 -13.33
CA ASP A 455 -0.46 14.86 -14.31
C ASP A 455 -1.02 14.44 -15.69
N ALA A 456 -0.66 13.25 -16.19
CA ALA A 456 -1.21 12.73 -17.44
C ALA A 456 -2.72 12.46 -17.35
N ALA A 457 -3.22 11.97 -16.21
CA ALA A 457 -4.66 11.75 -16.00
C ALA A 457 -5.44 13.07 -15.99
N ILE A 458 -4.95 14.12 -15.31
CA ILE A 458 -5.60 15.43 -15.29
C ILE A 458 -5.54 16.10 -16.67
N ALA A 459 -4.39 16.03 -17.33
CA ALA A 459 -4.26 16.55 -18.70
C ALA A 459 -5.25 15.84 -19.65
N THR A 460 -5.42 14.52 -19.54
CA THR A 460 -6.39 13.75 -20.34
C THR A 460 -7.81 14.21 -20.09
N VAL A 461 -8.20 14.34 -18.83
CA VAL A 461 -9.56 14.77 -18.44
C VAL A 461 -9.87 16.20 -18.96
N LEU A 462 -8.90 17.10 -18.86
CA LEU A 462 -9.03 18.45 -19.39
C LEU A 462 -9.11 18.49 -20.93
N ALA A 463 -8.32 17.66 -21.60
CA ALA A 463 -8.34 17.55 -23.06
C ALA A 463 -9.70 17.07 -23.57
N ILE A 464 -10.26 16.00 -22.98
CA ILE A 464 -11.58 15.46 -23.33
C ILE A 464 -12.66 16.54 -23.17
N TRP A 465 -12.73 17.12 -21.99
CA TRP A 465 -13.73 18.14 -21.68
C TRP A 465 -13.67 19.34 -22.63
N PHE A 466 -12.46 19.82 -22.93
CA PHE A 466 -12.28 21.00 -23.77
C PHE A 466 -12.77 20.76 -25.20
N VAL A 467 -12.38 19.67 -25.85
CA VAL A 467 -12.80 19.40 -27.25
C VAL A 467 -14.30 19.20 -27.35
N GLU A 468 -14.94 18.59 -26.37
CA GLU A 468 -16.39 18.39 -26.37
C GLU A 468 -17.18 19.69 -26.10
N THR A 469 -16.60 20.58 -25.28
CA THR A 469 -17.21 21.89 -25.02
C THR A 469 -17.15 22.78 -26.26
N GLN A 470 -16.09 22.68 -27.06
CA GLN A 470 -15.95 23.44 -28.32
C GLN A 470 -16.74 22.81 -29.48
N ALA A 471 -16.96 21.49 -29.46
CA ALA A 471 -17.69 20.77 -30.51
C ALA A 471 -19.21 21.01 -30.48
N LYS A 472 -19.76 21.46 -29.34
CA LYS A 472 -21.18 21.86 -29.27
C LYS A 472 -21.36 23.28 -29.76
N PRO A 473 -22.08 23.53 -30.90
CA PRO A 473 -22.52 24.90 -31.21
C PRO A 473 -23.32 25.40 -30.03
N GLN A 474 -23.03 26.63 -29.57
CA GLN A 474 -23.88 27.31 -28.59
C GLN A 474 -25.30 27.31 -29.14
N GLN A 475 -26.17 26.44 -28.65
CA GLN A 475 -27.59 26.60 -28.80
C GLN A 475 -27.96 27.87 -28.01
N MET A 476 -28.11 28.99 -28.71
CA MET A 476 -28.80 30.14 -28.14
C MET A 476 -30.20 29.68 -27.77
N VAL A 477 -30.46 29.57 -26.50
CA VAL A 477 -31.80 29.49 -25.97
C VAL A 477 -32.38 30.91 -26.10
N PHE A 478 -33.27 31.10 -27.06
CA PHE A 478 -34.11 32.29 -27.15
C PHE A 478 -35.24 32.19 -26.13
#